data_9c89e355e6f194fdddef34bc67501928
#
_entry.id   9c89e355e6f194fdddef34bc67501928
#
_cell.length_a   1.000
_cell.length_b   1.000
_cell.length_c   1.000
_cell.angle_alpha   90.00
_cell.angle_beta   90.00
_cell.angle_gamma   90.00
#
_symmetry.space_group_name_H-M   'P 1'
#
loop_
_entity.id
_entity.type
_entity.pdbx_description
1 polymer ?
#
loop_
_entity_poly.entity_id
_entity_poly.type
_entity_poly.pdbx_seq_one_letter_code
_entity_poly.pdbx_strand_id
1 'polypeptide(L)' 'MEILVFKTSLSDTNRISDVESTLDIHPNIFQWNVDLNDNDNILRVVANDIEGEEVENMVLKAGYFCEELK' A
#
# COMPACT_ATOMS: atom_id res chain seq x y z
N MET A 1 9.66 9.65 10.53
CA MET A 1 9.34 8.43 9.77
C MET A 1 8.07 7.82 10.33
N GLU A 2 7.15 7.49 9.47
CA GLU A 2 5.85 6.94 9.86
C GLU A 2 5.66 5.56 9.25
N ILE A 3 4.90 4.73 9.95
CA ILE A 3 4.49 3.43 9.40
C ILE A 3 2.98 3.47 9.26
N LEU A 4 2.51 3.33 8.02
CA LEU A 4 1.09 3.32 7.70
C LEU A 4 0.68 1.88 7.35
N VAL A 5 -0.49 1.48 7.81
CA VAL A 5 -0.99 0.11 7.67
C VAL A 5 -2.36 0.14 7.01
N PHE A 6 -2.56 -0.69 6.00
CA PHE A 6 -3.78 -0.69 5.19
C PHE A 6 -4.31 -2.11 4.99
N LYS A 7 -5.62 -2.22 5.02
CA LYS A 7 -6.32 -3.43 4.56
C LYS A 7 -6.53 -3.29 3.06
N THR A 8 -6.19 -4.32 2.29
CA THR A 8 -6.25 -4.25 0.82
C THR A 8 -6.82 -5.52 0.20
N SER A 9 -7.09 -5.46 -1.11
CA SER A 9 -7.41 -6.62 -1.93
C SER A 9 -6.21 -7.12 -2.75
N LEU A 10 -4.99 -6.75 -2.35
CA LEU A 10 -3.76 -7.20 -3.01
C LEU A 10 -3.43 -8.63 -2.57
N SER A 11 -4.14 -9.60 -3.11
CA SER A 11 -4.17 -10.96 -2.60
C SER A 11 -3.17 -11.92 -3.24
N ASP A 12 -2.39 -11.46 -4.22
CA ASP A 12 -1.34 -12.26 -4.85
C ASP A 12 -0.27 -11.35 -5.44
N THR A 13 0.83 -11.97 -5.90
CA THR A 13 1.99 -11.22 -6.41
C THR A 13 1.67 -10.48 -7.71
N ASN A 14 0.73 -10.99 -8.52
CA ASN A 14 0.34 -10.30 -9.75
C ASN A 14 -0.37 -8.98 -9.44
N ARG A 15 -1.25 -9.00 -8.44
CA ARG A 15 -1.94 -7.77 -8.01
C ARG A 15 -0.99 -6.78 -7.36
N ILE A 16 -0.05 -7.28 -6.56
CA ILE A 16 0.97 -6.44 -5.94
C ILE A 16 1.81 -5.76 -7.01
N SER A 17 2.18 -6.46 -8.08
CA SER A 17 3.01 -5.87 -9.12
C SER A 17 2.31 -4.73 -9.86
N ASP A 18 0.98 -4.70 -9.85
CA ASP A 18 0.23 -3.61 -10.48
C ASP A 18 0.37 -2.27 -9.72
N VAL A 19 0.71 -2.31 -8.44
CA VAL A 19 0.91 -1.10 -7.64
C VAL A 19 2.39 -0.83 -7.36
N GLU A 20 3.27 -1.78 -7.68
CA GLU A 20 4.68 -1.72 -7.35
C GLU A 20 5.36 -0.48 -7.91
N SER A 21 5.18 -0.21 -9.21
CA SER A 21 5.83 0.93 -9.83
C SER A 21 5.34 2.25 -9.24
N THR A 22 4.06 2.35 -8.91
CA THR A 22 3.50 3.56 -8.33
C THR A 22 4.06 3.82 -6.93
N LEU A 23 4.16 2.78 -6.11
CA LEU A 23 4.69 2.94 -4.75
C LEU A 23 6.21 3.16 -4.76
N ASP A 24 6.92 2.47 -5.64
CA ASP A 24 8.39 2.55 -5.70
C ASP A 24 8.90 3.90 -6.16
N ILE A 25 8.17 4.60 -7.03
CA ILE A 25 8.62 5.91 -7.52
C ILE A 25 8.22 7.07 -6.62
N HIS A 26 7.39 6.83 -5.61
CA HIS A 26 6.96 7.91 -4.73
C HIS A 26 8.13 8.37 -3.85
N PRO A 27 8.51 9.65 -3.89
CA PRO A 27 9.72 10.11 -3.21
C PRO A 27 9.64 10.04 -1.68
N ASN A 28 8.43 10.01 -1.13
CA ASN A 28 8.24 9.99 0.32
C ASN A 28 8.00 8.59 0.87
N ILE A 29 7.92 7.56 0.02
CA ILE A 29 7.81 6.18 0.45
C ILE A 29 9.18 5.52 0.37
N PHE A 30 9.67 5.06 1.53
CA PHE A 30 11.00 4.46 1.63
C PHE A 30 10.99 2.95 1.48
N GLN A 31 9.91 2.33 1.94
CA GLN A 31 9.79 0.88 1.94
C GLN A 31 8.32 0.51 2.08
N TRP A 32 7.94 -0.62 1.48
CA TRP A 32 6.58 -1.14 1.63
C TRP A 32 6.58 -2.65 1.41
N ASN A 33 5.60 -3.33 1.98
CA ASN A 33 5.37 -4.75 1.70
C ASN A 33 3.89 -5.09 1.92
N VAL A 34 3.49 -6.25 1.41
CA VAL A 34 2.15 -6.79 1.61
C VAL A 34 2.28 -8.15 2.28
N ASP A 35 1.55 -8.36 3.38
CA ASP A 35 1.52 -9.63 4.08
C ASP A 35 0.43 -10.51 3.46
N LEU A 36 0.83 -11.45 2.61
CA LEU A 36 -0.11 -12.35 1.93
C LEU A 36 -0.60 -13.48 2.82
N ASN A 37 -0.01 -13.65 4.00
CA ASN A 37 -0.47 -14.65 4.97
C ASN A 37 -1.64 -14.14 5.81
N ASP A 38 -1.90 -12.85 5.77
CA ASP A 38 -3.02 -12.26 6.48
C ASP A 38 -4.23 -12.19 5.55
N ASN A 39 -5.41 -12.55 6.07
CA ASN A 39 -6.65 -12.52 5.29
C ASN A 39 -6.99 -11.12 4.76
N ASP A 40 -6.49 -10.09 5.41
CA ASP A 40 -6.75 -8.70 5.03
C ASP A 40 -5.69 -8.16 4.06
N ASN A 41 -4.71 -8.97 3.66
CA ASN A 41 -3.65 -8.58 2.72
C ASN A 41 -3.06 -7.24 3.13
N ILE A 42 -2.49 -7.19 4.32
CA ILE A 42 -2.04 -5.95 4.97
C ILE A 42 -0.87 -5.34 4.20
N LEU A 43 -1.06 -4.11 3.76
CA LEU A 43 0.01 -3.30 3.16
C LEU A 43 0.62 -2.43 4.26
N ARG A 44 1.93 -2.52 4.44
CA ARG A 44 2.68 -1.66 5.34
C ARG A 44 3.56 -0.73 4.51
N VAL A 45 3.49 0.56 4.82
CA VAL A 45 4.25 1.59 4.11
C VAL A 45 5.06 2.38 5.12
N VAL A 46 6.36 2.47 4.89
CA VAL A 46 7.26 3.31 5.69
C VAL A 46 7.54 4.58 4.91
N ALA A 47 7.15 5.73 5.45
CA ALA A 47 7.14 6.98 4.70
C ALA A 47 7.34 8.19 5.59
N ASN A 48 7.58 9.35 4.96
CA ASN A 48 7.57 10.66 5.62
C ASN A 48 6.58 11.58 4.89
N ASP A 49 5.87 12.40 5.67
CA ASP A 49 5.03 13.48 5.13
C ASP A 49 4.06 13.00 4.06
N ILE A 50 3.41 11.86 4.29
CA ILE A 50 2.42 11.32 3.38
C ILE A 50 1.15 11.00 4.17
N GLU A 51 0.00 11.36 3.61
CA GLU A 51 -1.29 11.02 4.21
C GLU A 51 -1.72 9.62 3.79
N GLY A 52 -2.37 8.89 4.70
CA GLY A 52 -2.91 7.57 4.37
C GLY A 52 -3.84 7.62 3.16
N GLU A 53 -4.63 8.69 3.04
CA GLU A 53 -5.53 8.89 1.90
C GLU A 53 -4.78 8.90 0.57
N GLU A 54 -3.58 9.44 0.54
CA GLU A 54 -2.76 9.46 -0.68
C GLU A 54 -2.40 8.05 -1.12
N VAL A 55 -2.01 7.18 -0.17
CA VAL A 55 -1.70 5.78 -0.47
C VAL A 55 -2.97 5.04 -0.90
N GLU A 56 -4.09 5.27 -0.21
CA GLU A 56 -5.38 4.68 -0.59
C GLU A 56 -5.73 5.01 -2.04
N ASN A 57 -5.58 6.28 -2.43
CA ASN A 57 -5.90 6.73 -3.78
C ASN A 57 -5.00 6.06 -4.82
N MET A 58 -3.73 5.87 -4.52
CA MET A 58 -2.80 5.20 -5.45
C MET A 58 -3.23 3.76 -5.72
N VAL A 59 -3.60 3.04 -4.67
CA VAL A 59 -4.02 1.64 -4.79
C VAL A 59 -5.38 1.54 -5.47
N LEU A 60 -6.32 2.43 -5.12
CA LEU A 60 -7.65 2.46 -5.72
C LEU A 60 -7.57 2.76 -7.22
N LYS A 61 -6.68 3.65 -7.64
CA LYS A 61 -6.49 3.96 -9.07
C LYS A 61 -5.97 2.77 -9.86
N ALA A 62 -5.24 1.88 -9.21
CA ALA A 62 -4.79 0.64 -9.84
C ALA A 62 -5.90 -0.42 -9.93
N GLY A 63 -7.06 -0.14 -9.33
CA GLY A 63 -8.22 -1.03 -9.40
C GLY A 63 -8.39 -1.94 -8.18
N TYR A 64 -7.73 -1.65 -7.07
CA TYR A 64 -7.78 -2.49 -5.87
C TYR A 64 -8.34 -1.73 -4.68
N PHE A 65 -8.91 -2.48 -3.74
CA PHE A 65 -9.38 -1.93 -2.47
C PHE A 65 -8.21 -1.58 -1.56
N CYS A 66 -8.31 -0.47 -0.84
CA CYS A 66 -7.32 -0.06 0.14
C CYS A 66 -7.97 0.84 1.19
N GLU A 67 -7.82 0.47 2.44
CA GLU A 67 -8.39 1.23 3.57
C GLU A 67 -7.37 1.28 4.70
N GLU A 68 -7.04 2.49 5.14
CA GLU A 68 -6.10 2.64 6.24
C GLU A 68 -6.69 2.12 7.55
N LEU A 69 -5.89 1.35 8.28
CA LEU A 69 -6.22 0.86 9.62
C LEU A 69 -5.65 1.83 10.65
N LYS A 70 -6.55 2.49 11.39
CA LYS A 70 -6.16 3.49 12.40
C LYS A 70 -6.37 3.00 13.80
#